data_aeeeb87cf3c4dc53fd0fd22ae0c268da
#
_entry.id   aeeeb87cf3c4dc53fd0fd22ae0c268da
#
_cell.length_a   1.000
_cell.length_b   1.000
_cell.length_c   1.000
_cell.angle_alpha   90.00
_cell.angle_beta   90.00
_cell.angle_gamma   90.00
#
_symmetry.space_group_name_H-M   'P 1'
#
loop_
_entity.id
_entity.type
_entity.pdbx_description
1 polymer ?
#
loop_
_entity_poly.entity_id
_entity_poly.type
_entity_poly.pdbx_seq_one_letter_code
_entity_poly.pdbx_strand_id
1 'polypeptide(L)'
;MAFGAKKGEYKNYVCSLLTGYVWSLAYVFFPSFMEKTFHIPSFAAMTVSELILTFLLLFVHLKFLRNTWLNKIPMVFAGITTVFIGIIDHIALRGLSTFMGISMAVLTEIIIVFLAATNKEKQVKQ
;
A
#
# COMPACT_ATOMS: atom_id res chain seq x y z
N MET A 1 -5.84 20.40 0.33
CA MET A 1 -5.41 19.97 1.66
C MET A 1 -5.37 18.45 1.66
N ALA A 2 -4.25 17.90 1.42
CA ALA A 2 -4.12 16.50 1.12
C ALA A 2 -4.61 15.72 2.30
N PHE A 3 -4.70 15.46 3.15
CA PHE A 3 -5.06 14.39 4.07
C PHE A 3 -6.03 14.73 5.21
N GLY A 4 -6.68 15.89 5.19
CA GLY A 4 -7.74 16.20 6.16
C GLY A 4 -7.57 15.57 7.54
N ALA A 5 -6.37 15.71 8.12
CA ALA A 5 -6.03 15.08 9.38
C ALA A 5 -6.97 15.58 10.47
N LYS A 6 -8.11 14.93 10.59
CA LYS A 6 -9.07 15.21 11.67
C LYS A 6 -8.50 14.61 12.95
N LYS A 7 -8.47 15.42 14.02
CA LYS A 7 -7.97 15.00 15.34
C LYS A 7 -8.60 13.69 15.83
N GLY A 8 -9.87 13.41 15.46
CA GLY A 8 -10.57 12.16 15.82
C GLY A 8 -10.08 10.89 15.07
N GLU A 9 -9.32 11.05 14.01
CA GLU A 9 -8.84 9.92 13.18
C GLU A 9 -7.40 9.51 13.48
N TYR A 10 -6.76 10.12 14.48
CA TYR A 10 -5.36 9.82 14.83
C TYR A 10 -5.11 8.34 15.09
N LYS A 11 -6.04 7.66 15.77
CA LYS A 11 -5.97 6.20 15.98
C LYS A 11 -5.92 5.44 14.65
N ASN A 12 -6.72 5.85 13.68
CA ASN A 12 -6.78 5.21 12.37
C ASN A 12 -5.45 5.36 11.62
N TYR A 13 -4.80 6.52 11.73
CA TYR A 13 -3.49 6.75 11.11
C TYR A 13 -2.42 5.88 11.74
N VAL A 14 -2.36 5.83 13.07
CA VAL A 14 -1.38 5.00 13.80
C VAL A 14 -1.60 3.51 13.55
N CYS A 15 -2.84 3.04 13.64
CA CYS A 15 -3.16 1.64 13.38
C CYS A 15 -2.84 1.23 11.92
N SER A 16 -3.15 2.09 10.96
CA SER A 16 -2.81 1.84 9.56
C SER A 16 -1.31 1.81 9.31
N LEU A 17 -0.55 2.69 9.97
CA LEU A 17 0.92 2.70 9.89
C LEU A 17 1.50 1.39 10.47
N LEU A 18 1.04 0.95 11.64
CA LEU A 18 1.47 -0.31 12.25
C LEU A 18 1.12 -1.52 11.38
N THR A 19 -0.04 -1.49 10.73
CA THR A 19 -0.41 -2.51 9.76
C THR A 19 0.55 -2.53 8.57
N GLY A 20 1.04 -1.36 8.14
CA GLY A 20 2.09 -1.25 7.13
C GLY A 20 3.38 -1.96 7.56
N TYR A 21 3.79 -1.86 8.82
CA TYR A 21 4.94 -2.62 9.33
C TYR A 21 4.71 -4.13 9.28
N VAL A 22 3.51 -4.61 9.61
CA VAL A 22 3.18 -6.04 9.50
C VAL A 22 3.22 -6.50 8.03
N TRP A 23 2.65 -5.73 7.12
CA TRP A 23 2.72 -6.03 5.69
C TRP A 23 4.15 -6.02 5.15
N SER A 24 5.02 -5.15 5.65
CA SER A 24 6.42 -5.12 5.23
C SER A 24 7.16 -6.42 5.53
N LEU A 25 6.84 -7.09 6.63
CA LEU A 25 7.38 -8.42 6.92
C LEU A 25 7.00 -9.42 5.84
N ALA A 26 5.75 -9.40 5.38
CA ALA A 26 5.31 -10.23 4.26
C ALA A 26 6.09 -9.93 2.98
N TYR A 27 6.35 -8.64 2.68
CA TYR A 27 7.14 -8.22 1.52
C TYR A 27 8.62 -8.67 1.59
N VAL A 28 9.17 -8.82 2.78
CA VAL A 28 10.54 -9.31 2.97
C VAL A 28 10.62 -10.84 2.87
N PHE A 29 9.70 -11.54 3.52
CA PHE A 29 9.74 -13.00 3.60
C PHE A 29 9.20 -13.71 2.37
N PHE A 30 8.17 -13.17 1.73
CA PHE A 30 7.49 -13.82 0.62
C PHE A 30 8.36 -14.00 -0.63
N PRO A 31 9.17 -13.01 -1.07
CA PRO A 31 10.11 -13.20 -2.18
C PRO A 31 11.12 -14.31 -1.91
N SER A 32 11.69 -14.35 -0.70
CA SER A 32 12.64 -15.40 -0.31
C SER A 32 11.99 -16.79 -0.29
N PHE A 33 10.75 -16.89 0.09
CA PHE A 33 9.97 -18.11 0.03
C PHE A 33 9.73 -18.55 -1.42
N MET A 34 9.34 -17.63 -2.30
CA MET A 34 9.13 -17.88 -3.72
C MET A 34 10.40 -18.36 -4.43
N GLU A 35 11.53 -17.70 -4.15
CA GLU A 35 12.82 -18.06 -4.72
C GLU A 35 13.22 -19.50 -4.33
N LYS A 36 13.07 -19.86 -3.06
CA LYS A 36 13.41 -21.21 -2.56
C LYS A 36 12.48 -22.30 -3.06
N THR A 37 11.18 -21.99 -3.17
CA THR A 37 10.16 -22.99 -3.52
C THR A 37 10.09 -23.26 -5.02
N PHE A 38 10.18 -22.21 -5.83
CA PHE A 38 10.00 -22.30 -7.27
C PHE A 38 11.29 -22.20 -8.07
N HIS A 39 12.45 -22.03 -7.40
CA HIS A 39 13.77 -21.87 -8.03
C HIS A 39 13.80 -20.76 -9.11
N ILE A 40 13.06 -19.68 -8.88
CA ILE A 40 12.96 -18.54 -9.80
C ILE A 40 14.11 -17.56 -9.50
N PRO A 41 14.64 -16.85 -10.52
CA PRO A 41 15.64 -15.78 -10.29
C PRO A 41 15.12 -14.75 -9.28
N SER A 42 15.99 -14.27 -8.39
CA SER A 42 15.65 -13.32 -7.32
C SER A 42 14.87 -12.11 -7.82
N PHE A 43 15.25 -11.55 -8.97
CA PHE A 43 14.54 -10.40 -9.55
C PHE A 43 13.09 -10.72 -9.92
N ALA A 44 12.85 -11.87 -10.56
CA ALA A 44 11.51 -12.30 -10.92
C ALA A 44 10.68 -12.63 -9.67
N ALA A 45 11.26 -13.28 -8.69
CA ALA A 45 10.61 -13.60 -7.42
C ALA A 45 10.18 -12.32 -6.68
N MET A 46 11.03 -11.29 -6.63
CA MET A 46 10.70 -10.00 -6.03
C MET A 46 9.54 -9.33 -6.77
N THR A 47 9.62 -9.20 -8.08
CA THR A 47 8.61 -8.52 -8.90
C THR A 47 7.24 -9.19 -8.78
N VAL A 48 7.17 -10.51 -8.92
CA VAL A 48 5.92 -11.26 -8.81
C VAL A 48 5.35 -11.17 -7.40
N SER A 49 6.20 -11.27 -6.39
CA SER A 49 5.78 -11.15 -4.99
C SER A 49 5.21 -9.77 -4.67
N GLU A 50 5.85 -8.71 -5.14
CA GLU A 50 5.35 -7.34 -4.96
C GLU A 50 3.99 -7.13 -5.61
N LEU A 51 3.79 -7.62 -6.82
CA LEU A 51 2.50 -7.53 -7.50
C LEU A 51 1.40 -8.27 -6.75
N ILE A 52 1.65 -9.52 -6.34
CA ILE A 52 0.67 -10.34 -5.61
C ILE A 52 0.34 -9.71 -4.25
N LEU A 53 1.35 -9.33 -3.49
CA LEU A 53 1.15 -8.76 -2.15
C LEU A 53 0.47 -7.38 -2.22
N THR A 54 0.81 -6.54 -3.19
CA THR A 54 0.17 -5.24 -3.38
C THR A 54 -1.30 -5.40 -3.76
N PHE A 55 -1.60 -6.31 -4.67
CA PHE A 55 -2.98 -6.62 -5.03
C PHE A 55 -3.77 -7.14 -3.83
N LEU A 56 -3.20 -8.07 -3.08
CA LEU A 56 -3.82 -8.64 -1.89
C LEU A 56 -4.04 -7.58 -0.80
N LEU A 57 -3.06 -6.71 -0.57
CA LEU A 57 -3.16 -5.61 0.37
C LEU A 57 -4.31 -4.67 -0.01
N LEU A 58 -4.37 -4.22 -1.25
CA LEU A 58 -5.43 -3.35 -1.73
C LEU A 58 -6.80 -4.03 -1.63
N PHE A 59 -6.89 -5.29 -2.04
CA PHE A 59 -8.14 -6.05 -1.97
C PHE A 59 -8.65 -6.18 -0.52
N VAL A 60 -7.78 -6.54 0.40
CA VAL A 60 -8.13 -6.68 1.83
C VAL A 60 -8.56 -5.34 2.42
N HIS A 61 -7.80 -4.26 2.16
CA HIS A 61 -8.11 -2.95 2.72
C HIS A 61 -9.37 -2.34 2.11
N LEU A 62 -9.59 -2.47 0.81
CA LEU A 62 -10.77 -1.91 0.16
C LEU A 62 -12.05 -2.69 0.46
N LYS A 63 -11.96 -4.01 0.57
CA LYS A 63 -13.14 -4.86 0.76
C LYS A 63 -13.48 -5.09 2.24
N PHE A 64 -12.50 -5.45 3.04
CA PHE A 64 -12.72 -5.88 4.43
C PHE A 64 -12.42 -4.79 5.46
N LEU A 65 -11.43 -3.95 5.22
CA LEU A 65 -10.95 -2.98 6.22
C LEU A 65 -11.44 -1.54 5.96
N ARG A 66 -12.28 -1.34 4.95
CA ARG A 66 -12.80 -0.02 4.58
C ARG A 66 -13.50 0.71 5.74
N ASN A 67 -14.26 -0.03 6.55
CA ASN A 67 -15.03 0.53 7.67
C ASN A 67 -14.34 0.35 9.02
N THR A 68 -13.07 -0.04 9.04
CA THR A 68 -12.30 -0.25 10.26
C THR A 68 -11.31 0.88 10.50
N TRP A 69 -10.62 0.82 11.61
CA TRP A 69 -9.54 1.76 11.96
C TRP A 69 -8.32 1.66 11.03
N LEU A 70 -8.27 0.64 10.18
CA LEU A 70 -7.18 0.35 9.25
C LEU A 70 -7.44 0.88 7.82
N ASN A 71 -8.38 1.79 7.67
CA ASN A 71 -8.85 2.26 6.36
C ASN A 71 -7.95 3.29 5.66
N LYS A 72 -6.85 3.70 6.29
CA LYS A 72 -5.95 4.73 5.74
C LYS A 72 -4.82 4.08 4.92
N ILE A 73 -5.15 3.64 3.72
CA ILE A 73 -4.21 2.98 2.80
C ILE A 73 -2.90 3.75 2.60
N PRO A 74 -2.88 5.09 2.45
CA PRO A 74 -1.63 5.84 2.33
C PRO A 74 -0.69 5.65 3.53
N MET A 75 -1.24 5.50 4.74
CA MET A 75 -0.44 5.25 5.95
C MET A 75 0.12 3.83 6.00
N VAL A 76 -0.61 2.85 5.45
CA VAL A 76 -0.09 1.48 5.31
C VAL A 76 1.12 1.48 4.38
N PHE A 77 1.04 2.14 3.23
CA PHE A 77 2.17 2.27 2.32
C PHE A 77 3.34 3.05 2.93
N ALA A 78 3.07 4.11 3.70
CA ALA A 78 4.12 4.83 4.43
C ALA A 78 4.85 3.91 5.42
N GLY A 79 4.12 3.05 6.14
CA GLY A 79 4.71 2.04 7.03
C GLY A 79 5.59 1.04 6.30
N ILE A 80 5.12 0.50 5.18
CA ILE A 80 5.90 -0.41 4.33
C ILE A 80 7.19 0.28 3.84
N THR A 81 7.07 1.47 3.28
CA THR A 81 8.21 2.24 2.75
C THR A 81 9.25 2.52 3.82
N THR A 82 8.83 2.86 5.04
CA THR A 82 9.73 3.14 6.17
C THR A 82 10.61 1.93 6.49
N VAL A 83 10.04 0.73 6.50
CA VAL A 83 10.81 -0.50 6.74
C VAL A 83 11.77 -0.78 5.59
N PHE A 84 11.34 -0.61 4.34
CA PHE A 84 12.20 -0.83 3.18
C PHE A 84 13.39 0.14 3.13
N ILE A 85 13.19 1.41 3.50
CA ILE A 85 14.29 2.38 3.59
C ILE A 85 15.34 1.95 4.63
N GLY A 86 14.91 1.33 5.74
CA GLY A 86 15.81 0.86 6.80
C GLY A 86 16.58 -0.41 6.45
N ILE A 87 16.03 -1.27 5.60
CA ILE A 87 16.59 -2.60 5.30
C ILE A 87 17.45 -2.60 4.02
N ILE A 88 17.16 -1.73 3.06
CA ILE A 88 17.81 -1.75 1.74
C ILE A 88 18.88 -0.70 1.64
N ASP A 89 20.13 -1.15 1.65
CA ASP A 89 21.33 -0.27 1.57
C ASP A 89 21.64 0.24 0.13
N HIS A 90 20.88 -0.19 -0.88
CA HIS A 90 21.13 0.16 -2.28
C HIS A 90 20.34 1.38 -2.74
N ILE A 91 21.04 2.46 -3.12
CA ILE A 91 20.47 3.73 -3.58
C ILE A 91 19.50 3.55 -4.77
N ALA A 92 19.81 2.68 -5.71
CA ALA A 92 18.96 2.42 -6.88
C ALA A 92 17.61 1.79 -6.50
N LEU A 93 17.60 0.88 -5.53
CA LEU A 93 16.39 0.24 -5.02
C LEU A 93 15.56 1.21 -4.17
N ARG A 94 16.22 2.12 -3.44
CA ARG A 94 15.53 3.23 -2.73
C ARG A 94 14.79 4.14 -3.71
N GLY A 95 15.45 4.53 -4.80
CA GLY A 95 14.84 5.36 -5.85
C GLY A 95 13.63 4.67 -6.47
N LEU A 96 13.76 3.40 -6.81
CA LEU A 96 12.67 2.60 -7.38
C LEU A 96 11.48 2.45 -6.40
N SER A 97 11.77 2.14 -5.15
CA SER A 97 10.74 2.01 -4.10
C SER A 97 9.99 3.33 -3.87
N THR A 98 10.72 4.45 -3.84
CA THR A 98 10.11 5.78 -3.72
C THR A 98 9.24 6.11 -4.93
N PHE A 99 9.72 5.82 -6.13
CA PHE A 99 8.97 6.02 -7.36
C PHE A 99 7.69 5.18 -7.41
N MET A 100 7.77 3.90 -7.03
CA MET A 100 6.59 3.04 -6.91
C MET A 100 5.61 3.56 -5.86
N GLY A 101 6.08 4.00 -4.71
CA GLY A 101 5.24 4.59 -3.67
C GLY A 101 4.49 5.84 -4.16
N ILE A 102 5.16 6.74 -4.84
CA ILE A 102 4.56 7.95 -5.43
C ILE A 102 3.54 7.56 -6.51
N SER A 103 3.89 6.63 -7.39
CA SER A 103 2.98 6.16 -8.46
C SER A 103 1.71 5.54 -7.88
N MET A 104 1.82 4.74 -6.84
CA MET A 104 0.67 4.13 -6.16
C MET A 104 -0.18 5.17 -5.42
N ALA A 105 0.44 6.17 -4.80
CA ALA A 105 -0.30 7.27 -4.17
C ALA A 105 -1.11 8.06 -5.20
N VAL A 106 -0.51 8.42 -6.34
CA VAL A 106 -1.20 9.11 -7.43
C VAL A 106 -2.34 8.27 -8.00
N LEU A 107 -2.10 6.97 -8.23
CA LEU A 107 -3.12 6.05 -8.72
C LEU A 107 -4.31 5.96 -7.76
N THR A 108 -4.03 5.86 -6.47
CA THR A 108 -5.06 5.82 -5.42
C THR A 108 -5.89 7.11 -5.40
N GLU A 109 -5.25 8.27 -5.54
CA GLU A 109 -5.93 9.55 -5.59
C GLU A 109 -6.83 9.66 -6.83
N ILE A 110 -6.35 9.24 -7.99
CA ILE A 110 -7.15 9.19 -9.24
C ILE A 110 -8.39 8.30 -9.06
N ILE A 111 -8.22 7.12 -8.48
CA ILE A 111 -9.35 6.20 -8.23
C ILE A 111 -10.36 6.82 -7.26
N ILE A 112 -9.91 7.46 -6.19
CA ILE A 112 -10.78 8.12 -5.20
C ILE A 112 -11.56 9.25 -5.86
N VAL A 113 -10.91 10.09 -6.66
CA VAL A 113 -11.56 11.19 -7.38
C VAL A 113 -12.59 10.67 -8.39
N PHE A 114 -12.25 9.61 -9.12
CA PHE A 114 -13.16 8.97 -10.07
C PHE A 114 -14.40 8.40 -9.37
N LEU A 115 -14.23 7.69 -8.27
CA LEU A 115 -15.35 7.13 -7.48
C LEU A 115 -16.22 8.23 -6.87
N ALA A 116 -15.62 9.32 -6.40
CA ALA A 116 -16.36 10.47 -5.87
C ALA A 116 -17.18 11.17 -6.96
N ALA A 117 -16.64 11.32 -8.17
CA ALA A 117 -17.36 11.87 -9.32
C ALA A 117 -18.56 11.00 -9.71
N THR A 118 -18.36 9.68 -9.78
CA THR A 118 -19.43 8.72 -10.11
C THR A 118 -20.57 8.72 -9.08
N ASN A 119 -20.24 8.88 -7.80
CA ASN A 119 -21.25 8.97 -6.75
C ASN A 119 -22.07 10.26 -6.80
N LYS A 120 -21.45 11.39 -7.17
CA LYS A 120 -22.17 12.66 -7.37
C LYS A 120 -23.18 12.56 -8.52
N GLU A 121 -22.82 11.94 -9.63
CA GLU A 121 -23.74 11.75 -10.75
C GLU A 121 -24.97 10.89 -10.38
N LYS A 122 -24.79 9.88 -9.52
CA LYS A 122 -25.91 9.07 -9.03
C LYS A 122 -26.85 9.84 -8.13
N GLN A 123 -26.34 10.77 -7.32
CA GLN A 123 -27.17 11.61 -6.45
C GLN A 123 -27.98 12.66 -7.23
N VAL A 124 -27.45 13.19 -8.32
CA VAL A 124 -28.14 14.18 -9.16
C VAL A 124 -29.27 13.54 -9.98
N LYS A 125 -29.19 12.23 -10.27
CA LYS A 125 -30.24 11.50 -11.02
C LYS A 125 -31.39 10.95 -10.15
N GLN A 126 -31.31 11.13 -8.85
CA GLN A 126 -32.38 10.83 -7.90
C GLN A 126 -33.10 12.11 -7.47
#